data_d1e03c9851df6296438f4cdfc62eef25
#
_entry.id   d1e03c9851df6296438f4cdfc62eef25
#
_cell.length_a   1.000
_cell.length_b   1.000
_cell.length_c   1.000
_cell.angle_alpha   90.00
_cell.angle_beta   90.00
_cell.angle_gamma   90.00
#
_symmetry.space_group_name_H-M   'P 1'
#
loop_
_entity.id
_entity.type
_entity.pdbx_description
1 polymer ?
#
loop_
_entity_poly.entity_id
_entity_poly.type
_entity_poly.pdbx_seq_one_letter_code
_entity_poly.pdbx_strand_id
1 'polypeptide(L)'
;ARLNITAYNSAYTHKVVWKFGSYSATQSIAAGTTYASYTIPLSWLSAIPNATSGAATATLETIDTTGASLGSYSYGFTITVPASVVPTISSVSAAPVNDNSVISGWGIYVYGKSKAKLSINSAAGAYGSTIKSYSITTTPNVGSSSASSFTTDYLYATSAVIVTAKVTDSRGRTATKTTTFSVYNYAAPYFNSVEGYRCNSAGTRDDVNGTYARIKATFGRSALSGSNAVSCRLTMKQVGGSYSTSATLTSGTAAIIGAGSLAVDASYDVVLTLTDTVGTVSTYSLTIPSAAYVMHVKKGGKAVGFGTAAGADNTVTFGWPVKLNTALEVSQGGTGAKNASSACANIGAVKKSGDTMTGNLSIQSSLYPSLYLLPTYDNTKNRIVFEGSYAGAASFSAWDDSSGNNRRMLEVRNASYESGRDNAL
;
A
#
# COMPACT_ATOMS: atom_id res chain seq x y z
N ALA A 1 -32.76 -60.35 -25.46
CA ALA A 1 -33.25 -61.62 -24.91
C ALA A 1 -33.14 -62.74 -25.97
N ARG A 2 -32.93 -63.97 -25.53
CA ARG A 2 -32.87 -65.14 -26.39
C ARG A 2 -33.67 -66.28 -25.71
N LEU A 3 -34.52 -66.95 -26.49
CA LEU A 3 -35.25 -68.13 -26.09
C LEU A 3 -34.85 -69.32 -27.01
N ASN A 4 -34.26 -70.36 -26.47
CA ASN A 4 -33.96 -71.55 -27.24
C ASN A 4 -35.23 -72.40 -27.42
N ILE A 5 -35.41 -73.01 -28.59
CA ILE A 5 -36.57 -73.78 -29.01
C ILE A 5 -36.10 -75.18 -29.39
N THR A 6 -36.67 -76.17 -28.76
CA THR A 6 -36.53 -77.57 -29.17
C THR A 6 -37.88 -78.06 -29.61
N ALA A 7 -38.08 -78.10 -30.92
CA ALA A 7 -39.34 -78.49 -31.50
C ALA A 7 -39.45 -80.03 -31.57
N TYR A 8 -40.59 -80.61 -31.21
CA TYR A 8 -40.86 -82.03 -31.38
C TYR A 8 -40.88 -82.43 -32.84
N ASN A 9 -41.35 -81.54 -33.74
CA ASN A 9 -41.35 -81.73 -35.19
C ASN A 9 -40.73 -80.46 -35.81
N SER A 10 -39.75 -80.68 -36.65
CA SER A 10 -39.01 -79.57 -37.33
C SER A 10 -39.88 -78.78 -38.34
N ALA A 11 -41.02 -79.34 -38.76
CA ALA A 11 -41.96 -78.65 -39.62
C ALA A 11 -42.90 -77.70 -38.92
N TYR A 12 -42.88 -77.66 -37.58
CA TYR A 12 -43.72 -76.71 -36.83
C TYR A 12 -43.15 -75.36 -36.86
N THR A 13 -44.02 -74.35 -36.96
CA THR A 13 -43.67 -72.92 -36.78
C THR A 13 -43.98 -72.51 -35.35
N HIS A 14 -43.33 -71.37 -34.93
CA HIS A 14 -43.57 -70.85 -33.61
C HIS A 14 -43.90 -69.40 -33.68
N LYS A 15 -44.56 -68.87 -32.64
CA LYS A 15 -44.76 -67.44 -32.39
C LYS A 15 -44.29 -67.12 -30.99
N VAL A 16 -43.42 -66.14 -30.82
CA VAL A 16 -42.93 -65.67 -29.52
C VAL A 16 -43.50 -64.29 -29.23
N VAL A 17 -44.18 -64.13 -28.11
CA VAL A 17 -44.67 -62.89 -27.58
C VAL A 17 -43.76 -62.48 -26.42
N TRP A 18 -42.91 -61.47 -26.64
CA TRP A 18 -42.09 -60.86 -25.61
C TRP A 18 -42.94 -59.81 -24.89
N LYS A 19 -43.00 -59.80 -23.55
CA LYS A 19 -43.81 -58.87 -22.76
C LYS A 19 -43.03 -58.30 -21.57
N PHE A 20 -43.14 -57.00 -21.37
CA PHE A 20 -42.55 -56.30 -20.20
C PHE A 20 -43.47 -55.13 -19.79
N GLY A 21 -44.11 -55.24 -18.63
CA GLY A 21 -45.19 -54.34 -18.24
C GLY A 21 -46.28 -54.22 -19.29
N SER A 22 -46.54 -53.03 -19.79
CA SER A 22 -47.51 -52.77 -20.87
C SER A 22 -46.96 -52.97 -22.28
N TYR A 23 -45.64 -53.14 -22.42
CA TYR A 23 -44.99 -53.34 -23.72
C TYR A 23 -45.01 -54.77 -24.17
N SER A 24 -45.27 -55.00 -25.45
CA SER A 24 -45.21 -56.33 -26.06
C SER A 24 -44.68 -56.21 -27.49
N ALA A 25 -44.06 -57.33 -27.94
CA ALA A 25 -43.65 -57.51 -29.33
C ALA A 25 -43.85 -58.96 -29.71
N THR A 26 -44.35 -59.19 -30.90
CA THR A 26 -44.60 -60.53 -31.44
C THR A 26 -43.60 -60.83 -32.54
N GLN A 27 -43.01 -62.01 -32.52
CA GLN A 27 -42.07 -62.50 -33.50
C GLN A 27 -42.52 -63.84 -34.03
N SER A 28 -42.69 -63.99 -35.35
CA SER A 28 -42.92 -65.27 -35.99
C SER A 28 -41.60 -65.97 -36.23
N ILE A 29 -41.53 -67.26 -35.92
CA ILE A 29 -40.34 -68.09 -36.00
C ILE A 29 -40.61 -69.19 -37.02
N ALA A 30 -39.80 -69.27 -38.04
CA ALA A 30 -39.92 -70.23 -39.15
C ALA A 30 -39.64 -71.67 -38.64
N ALA A 31 -40.21 -72.62 -39.34
CA ALA A 31 -39.98 -74.09 -39.12
C ALA A 31 -38.47 -74.39 -39.19
N GLY A 32 -38.01 -75.29 -38.33
CA GLY A 32 -36.60 -75.67 -38.23
C GLY A 32 -35.68 -74.65 -37.49
N THR A 33 -36.22 -73.52 -37.03
CA THR A 33 -35.44 -72.55 -36.25
C THR A 33 -35.34 -72.97 -34.80
N THR A 34 -34.09 -72.94 -34.22
CA THR A 34 -33.83 -73.48 -32.88
C THR A 34 -33.81 -72.45 -31.80
N TYR A 35 -34.00 -71.16 -32.11
CA TYR A 35 -34.08 -70.06 -31.13
C TYR A 35 -34.85 -68.88 -31.66
N ALA A 36 -35.37 -68.08 -30.78
CA ALA A 36 -35.87 -66.72 -31.00
C ALA A 36 -34.95 -65.70 -30.27
N SER A 37 -34.63 -64.61 -30.90
CA SER A 37 -33.91 -63.53 -30.24
C SER A 37 -34.61 -62.19 -30.48
N TYR A 38 -34.71 -61.38 -29.45
CA TYR A 38 -35.30 -60.05 -29.54
C TYR A 38 -34.47 -59.04 -28.81
N THR A 39 -34.14 -57.95 -29.48
CA THR A 39 -33.45 -56.78 -28.86
C THR A 39 -34.48 -55.90 -28.19
N ILE A 40 -34.55 -55.98 -26.87
CA ILE A 40 -35.44 -55.13 -26.07
C ILE A 40 -35.15 -53.64 -26.27
N PRO A 41 -36.11 -52.88 -26.80
CA PRO A 41 -35.89 -51.42 -26.94
C PRO A 41 -35.75 -50.75 -25.56
N LEU A 42 -34.86 -49.74 -25.44
CA LEU A 42 -34.69 -48.98 -24.19
C LEU A 42 -35.97 -48.26 -23.74
N SER A 43 -36.90 -47.97 -24.69
CA SER A 43 -38.19 -47.37 -24.39
C SER A 43 -39.04 -48.24 -23.43
N TRP A 44 -38.86 -49.60 -23.46
CA TRP A 44 -39.59 -50.53 -22.56
C TRP A 44 -39.21 -50.29 -21.09
N LEU A 45 -38.04 -49.67 -20.79
CA LEU A 45 -37.61 -49.36 -19.42
C LEU A 45 -38.57 -48.39 -18.71
N SER A 46 -39.45 -47.72 -19.45
CA SER A 46 -40.49 -46.89 -18.85
C SER A 46 -41.54 -47.69 -18.09
N ALA A 47 -41.58 -49.00 -18.28
CA ALA A 47 -42.44 -49.94 -17.44
C ALA A 47 -41.90 -50.06 -15.99
N ILE A 48 -40.62 -49.74 -15.75
CA ILE A 48 -39.98 -49.78 -14.42
C ILE A 48 -39.29 -48.44 -14.10
N PRO A 49 -40.04 -47.34 -13.97
CA PRO A 49 -39.45 -45.99 -13.77
C PRO A 49 -38.67 -45.82 -12.45
N ASN A 50 -38.93 -46.69 -11.46
CA ASN A 50 -38.39 -46.61 -10.11
C ASN A 50 -37.49 -47.79 -9.73
N ALA A 51 -37.20 -48.70 -10.67
CA ALA A 51 -36.39 -49.89 -10.41
C ALA A 51 -35.32 -50.09 -11.47
N THR A 52 -34.22 -50.76 -11.09
CA THR A 52 -33.08 -51.05 -11.98
C THR A 52 -33.24 -52.41 -12.69
N SER A 53 -34.25 -53.20 -12.33
CA SER A 53 -34.61 -54.46 -13.01
C SER A 53 -36.10 -54.79 -12.84
N GLY A 54 -36.64 -55.61 -13.71
CA GLY A 54 -38.00 -56.02 -13.64
C GLY A 54 -38.25 -57.37 -14.36
N ALA A 55 -39.28 -58.09 -13.94
CA ALA A 55 -39.66 -59.35 -14.53
C ALA A 55 -40.34 -59.13 -15.90
N ALA A 56 -39.93 -59.93 -16.86
CA ALA A 56 -40.47 -59.98 -18.21
C ALA A 56 -40.85 -61.46 -18.57
N THR A 57 -41.65 -61.63 -19.59
CA THR A 57 -42.04 -62.95 -20.08
C THR A 57 -41.85 -63.12 -21.58
N ALA A 58 -41.47 -64.30 -22.00
CA ALA A 58 -41.47 -64.72 -23.40
C ALA A 58 -42.49 -65.91 -23.50
N THR A 59 -43.62 -65.71 -24.14
CA THR A 59 -44.62 -66.76 -24.37
C THR A 59 -44.38 -67.35 -25.74
N LEU A 60 -43.99 -68.61 -25.77
CA LEU A 60 -43.83 -69.39 -26.98
C LEU A 60 -45.16 -70.13 -27.27
N GLU A 61 -45.72 -69.93 -28.44
CA GLU A 61 -46.83 -70.66 -29.02
C GLU A 61 -46.31 -71.54 -30.14
N THR A 62 -46.64 -72.83 -30.14
CA THR A 62 -46.27 -73.76 -31.19
C THR A 62 -47.52 -73.99 -32.12
N ILE A 63 -47.26 -73.91 -33.42
CA ILE A 63 -48.30 -73.99 -34.48
C ILE A 63 -47.93 -75.15 -35.41
N ASP A 64 -48.85 -76.02 -35.66
CA ASP A 64 -48.67 -77.19 -36.50
C ASP A 64 -48.63 -76.80 -37.99
N THR A 65 -48.48 -77.81 -38.89
CA THR A 65 -48.44 -77.65 -40.33
C THR A 65 -49.78 -77.21 -40.96
N THR A 66 -50.86 -77.31 -40.19
CA THR A 66 -52.21 -76.88 -40.64
C THR A 66 -52.53 -75.44 -40.19
N GLY A 67 -51.68 -74.84 -39.37
CA GLY A 67 -51.90 -73.55 -38.79
C GLY A 67 -52.66 -73.58 -37.46
N ALA A 68 -52.90 -74.73 -36.86
CA ALA A 68 -53.56 -74.84 -35.58
C ALA A 68 -52.56 -74.73 -34.41
N SER A 69 -52.96 -74.02 -33.35
CA SER A 69 -52.15 -73.86 -32.14
C SER A 69 -52.13 -75.19 -31.36
N LEU A 70 -50.93 -75.67 -31.06
CA LEU A 70 -50.70 -76.84 -30.23
C LEU A 70 -50.57 -76.52 -28.73
N GLY A 71 -50.54 -75.17 -28.41
CA GLY A 71 -50.41 -74.68 -27.06
C GLY A 71 -49.35 -73.68 -26.90
N SER A 72 -49.27 -73.00 -25.74
CA SER A 72 -48.30 -72.02 -25.41
C SER A 72 -47.70 -72.24 -24.02
N TYR A 73 -46.45 -71.75 -23.85
CA TYR A 73 -45.78 -71.80 -22.57
C TYR A 73 -45.05 -70.49 -22.36
N SER A 74 -45.08 -69.89 -21.13
CA SER A 74 -44.45 -68.65 -20.77
C SER A 74 -43.20 -68.87 -19.95
N TYR A 75 -42.13 -68.32 -20.39
CA TYR A 75 -40.82 -68.27 -19.74
C TYR A 75 -40.53 -66.88 -19.12
N GLY A 76 -40.28 -66.87 -17.82
CA GLY A 76 -39.87 -65.63 -17.11
C GLY A 76 -38.38 -65.31 -17.33
N PHE A 77 -38.08 -64.06 -17.52
CA PHE A 77 -36.72 -63.57 -17.50
C PHE A 77 -36.67 -62.17 -16.89
N THR A 78 -35.46 -61.65 -16.58
CA THR A 78 -35.28 -60.33 -15.99
C THR A 78 -34.68 -59.36 -17.01
N ILE A 79 -35.32 -58.21 -17.16
CA ILE A 79 -34.74 -57.07 -17.85
C ILE A 79 -34.06 -56.20 -16.83
N THR A 80 -32.75 -55.89 -17.06
CA THR A 80 -31.95 -54.98 -16.24
C THR A 80 -31.67 -53.67 -17.00
N VAL A 81 -31.82 -52.55 -16.31
CA VAL A 81 -31.51 -51.23 -16.85
C VAL A 81 -30.01 -51.13 -17.07
N PRO A 82 -29.51 -50.88 -18.30
CA PRO A 82 -28.09 -50.74 -18.57
C PRO A 82 -27.46 -49.63 -17.72
N ALA A 83 -26.18 -49.78 -17.36
CA ALA A 83 -25.47 -48.81 -16.55
C ALA A 83 -25.36 -47.42 -17.24
N SER A 84 -25.38 -47.40 -18.58
CA SER A 84 -25.38 -46.20 -19.40
C SER A 84 -26.66 -45.37 -19.38
N VAL A 85 -27.76 -45.97 -18.90
CA VAL A 85 -29.04 -45.26 -18.76
C VAL A 85 -29.03 -44.49 -17.45
N VAL A 86 -28.68 -43.22 -17.55
CA VAL A 86 -28.57 -42.29 -16.44
C VAL A 86 -29.38 -41.02 -16.72
N PRO A 87 -29.75 -40.24 -15.72
CA PRO A 87 -30.42 -38.97 -15.93
C PRO A 87 -29.49 -37.99 -16.69
N THR A 88 -30.04 -36.90 -17.20
CA THR A 88 -29.31 -35.87 -17.93
C THR A 88 -29.41 -34.52 -17.22
N ILE A 89 -28.35 -33.69 -17.35
CA ILE A 89 -28.31 -32.27 -16.99
C ILE A 89 -27.97 -31.49 -18.24
N SER A 90 -28.84 -30.59 -18.68
CA SER A 90 -28.59 -29.78 -19.89
C SER A 90 -27.47 -28.78 -19.69
N SER A 91 -27.53 -27.99 -18.60
CA SER A 91 -26.47 -27.07 -18.22
C SER A 91 -26.47 -26.77 -16.72
N VAL A 92 -25.34 -26.27 -16.25
CA VAL A 92 -25.19 -25.65 -14.93
C VAL A 92 -24.78 -24.21 -15.17
N SER A 93 -25.45 -23.30 -14.49
CA SER A 93 -25.14 -21.86 -14.62
C SER A 93 -24.75 -21.25 -13.28
N ALA A 94 -23.87 -20.26 -13.36
CA ALA A 94 -23.55 -19.36 -12.28
C ALA A 94 -23.78 -17.92 -12.80
N ALA A 95 -24.44 -17.08 -12.01
CA ALA A 95 -24.69 -15.69 -12.31
C ALA A 95 -24.38 -14.82 -11.10
N PRO A 96 -23.66 -13.67 -11.27
CA PRO A 96 -23.36 -12.78 -10.16
C PRO A 96 -24.64 -12.12 -9.63
N VAL A 97 -24.73 -12.02 -8.30
CA VAL A 97 -25.76 -11.28 -7.59
C VAL A 97 -25.04 -10.23 -6.74
N ASN A 98 -25.27 -8.96 -7.03
CA ASN A 98 -24.60 -7.84 -6.42
C ASN A 98 -25.61 -6.88 -5.79
N ASP A 99 -25.45 -6.59 -4.51
CA ASP A 99 -26.29 -5.63 -3.80
C ASP A 99 -25.90 -4.17 -4.13
N ASN A 100 -24.66 -3.94 -4.60
CA ASN A 100 -24.19 -2.66 -5.09
C ASN A 100 -24.60 -2.47 -6.56
N SER A 101 -25.39 -1.40 -6.84
CA SER A 101 -25.90 -1.09 -8.16
C SER A 101 -24.82 -0.88 -9.22
N VAL A 102 -23.67 -0.36 -8.85
CA VAL A 102 -22.52 -0.13 -9.76
C VAL A 102 -21.91 -1.46 -10.17
N ILE A 103 -21.61 -2.33 -9.21
CA ILE A 103 -21.03 -3.66 -9.49
C ILE A 103 -22.02 -4.54 -10.27
N SER A 104 -23.31 -4.38 -10.01
CA SER A 104 -24.37 -5.14 -10.68
C SER A 104 -24.31 -5.04 -12.22
N GLY A 105 -23.95 -3.87 -12.77
CA GLY A 105 -23.82 -3.66 -14.19
C GLY A 105 -22.55 -4.28 -14.84
N TRP A 106 -21.60 -4.76 -14.03
CA TRP A 106 -20.31 -5.25 -14.56
C TRP A 106 -20.32 -6.73 -14.95
N GLY A 107 -21.30 -7.51 -14.46
CA GLY A 107 -21.40 -8.94 -14.77
C GLY A 107 -20.26 -9.79 -14.22
N ILE A 108 -19.54 -9.34 -13.20
CA ILE A 108 -18.40 -10.00 -12.57
C ILE A 108 -18.70 -10.36 -11.11
N TYR A 109 -17.91 -11.29 -10.57
CA TYR A 109 -17.93 -11.62 -9.14
C TYR A 109 -16.79 -10.91 -8.43
N VAL A 110 -17.10 -10.14 -7.39
CA VAL A 110 -16.14 -9.34 -6.63
C VAL A 110 -16.05 -9.85 -5.20
N TYR A 111 -14.85 -10.13 -4.72
CA TYR A 111 -14.54 -10.59 -3.37
C TYR A 111 -15.22 -9.73 -2.31
N GLY A 112 -15.96 -10.35 -1.40
CA GLY A 112 -16.67 -9.71 -0.31
C GLY A 112 -17.78 -8.72 -0.71
N LYS A 113 -18.14 -8.66 -2.02
CA LYS A 113 -19.15 -7.73 -2.57
C LYS A 113 -20.21 -8.44 -3.40
N SER A 114 -19.93 -9.62 -3.93
CA SER A 114 -20.82 -10.39 -4.78
C SER A 114 -21.23 -11.70 -4.12
N LYS A 115 -22.44 -12.15 -4.45
CA LYS A 115 -22.97 -13.49 -4.26
C LYS A 115 -23.08 -14.18 -5.61
N ALA A 116 -23.25 -15.49 -5.65
CA ALA A 116 -23.47 -16.26 -6.89
C ALA A 116 -24.81 -16.98 -6.84
N LYS A 117 -25.67 -16.76 -7.83
CA LYS A 117 -26.84 -17.63 -8.07
C LYS A 117 -26.39 -18.81 -8.91
N LEU A 118 -26.46 -20.00 -8.33
CA LEU A 118 -26.11 -21.28 -8.97
C LEU A 118 -27.37 -22.04 -9.31
N SER A 119 -27.44 -22.60 -10.53
CA SER A 119 -28.65 -23.27 -10.99
C SER A 119 -28.34 -24.49 -11.86
N ILE A 120 -29.09 -25.58 -11.66
CA ILE A 120 -29.14 -26.71 -12.56
C ILE A 120 -30.29 -26.44 -13.56
N ASN A 121 -29.94 -26.31 -14.82
CA ASN A 121 -30.94 -26.03 -15.87
C ASN A 121 -31.32 -27.32 -16.57
N SER A 122 -32.62 -27.62 -16.62
CA SER A 122 -33.22 -28.75 -17.34
C SER A 122 -32.56 -30.11 -17.04
N ALA A 123 -32.89 -30.70 -15.92
CA ALA A 123 -32.54 -32.07 -15.61
C ALA A 123 -33.72 -33.00 -15.89
N ALA A 124 -33.44 -34.13 -16.50
CA ALA A 124 -34.49 -35.13 -16.86
C ALA A 124 -33.99 -36.53 -16.58
N GLY A 125 -34.91 -37.39 -16.10
CA GLY A 125 -34.69 -38.81 -16.03
C GLY A 125 -34.76 -39.45 -17.42
N ALA A 126 -34.18 -40.63 -17.58
CA ALA A 126 -34.17 -41.36 -18.83
C ALA A 126 -35.27 -42.46 -18.82
N TYR A 127 -35.94 -42.60 -19.94
CA TYR A 127 -36.93 -43.70 -20.16
C TYR A 127 -37.93 -43.83 -19.00
N GLY A 128 -38.65 -42.75 -18.70
CA GLY A 128 -39.74 -42.74 -17.71
C GLY A 128 -39.30 -42.52 -16.26
N SER A 129 -38.01 -42.56 -15.93
CA SER A 129 -37.55 -42.14 -14.59
C SER A 129 -37.73 -40.65 -14.38
N THR A 130 -37.89 -40.23 -13.13
CA THR A 130 -38.00 -38.81 -12.73
C THR A 130 -36.83 -38.40 -11.88
N ILE A 131 -36.51 -37.09 -11.80
CA ILE A 131 -35.49 -36.62 -10.88
C ILE A 131 -36.03 -36.69 -9.45
N LYS A 132 -35.29 -37.39 -8.58
CA LYS A 132 -35.61 -37.59 -7.16
C LYS A 132 -34.93 -36.56 -6.27
N SER A 133 -33.68 -36.18 -6.60
CA SER A 133 -32.94 -35.23 -5.79
C SER A 133 -31.90 -34.49 -6.62
N TYR A 134 -31.55 -33.29 -6.13
CA TYR A 134 -30.51 -32.41 -6.62
C TYR A 134 -29.41 -32.25 -5.58
N SER A 135 -28.23 -31.94 -6.00
CA SER A 135 -27.11 -31.48 -5.14
C SER A 135 -26.25 -30.54 -5.93
N ILE A 136 -25.98 -29.37 -5.36
CA ILE A 136 -25.00 -28.41 -5.87
C ILE A 136 -23.95 -28.26 -4.79
N THR A 137 -22.66 -28.42 -5.16
CA THR A 137 -21.50 -28.21 -4.29
C THR A 137 -20.48 -27.34 -5.00
N THR A 138 -19.59 -26.68 -4.25
CA THR A 138 -18.57 -25.82 -4.81
C THR A 138 -17.19 -26.14 -4.26
N THR A 139 -16.15 -25.92 -5.07
CA THR A 139 -14.75 -26.06 -4.68
C THR A 139 -13.96 -24.82 -5.16
N PRO A 140 -13.37 -24.00 -4.29
CA PRO A 140 -13.51 -24.04 -2.83
C PRO A 140 -14.98 -23.92 -2.38
N ASN A 141 -15.25 -24.34 -1.15
CA ASN A 141 -16.63 -24.30 -0.64
C ASN A 141 -17.07 -22.85 -0.39
N VAL A 142 -17.94 -22.36 -1.25
CA VAL A 142 -18.63 -21.07 -1.10
C VAL A 142 -20.14 -21.26 -0.87
N GLY A 143 -20.57 -22.50 -0.72
CA GLY A 143 -21.94 -22.89 -0.43
C GLY A 143 -22.31 -24.22 -1.08
N SER A 144 -23.37 -24.84 -0.56
CA SER A 144 -23.95 -26.05 -1.09
C SER A 144 -25.47 -26.06 -0.89
N SER A 145 -26.19 -26.83 -1.72
CA SER A 145 -27.65 -26.95 -1.62
C SER A 145 -28.14 -28.27 -2.18
N SER A 146 -29.26 -28.75 -1.63
CA SER A 146 -30.05 -29.86 -2.17
C SER A 146 -31.20 -29.41 -3.09
N ALA A 147 -31.34 -28.11 -3.33
CA ALA A 147 -32.28 -27.55 -4.29
C ALA A 147 -31.67 -27.51 -5.70
N SER A 148 -32.52 -27.34 -6.73
CA SER A 148 -32.09 -27.19 -8.11
C SER A 148 -31.43 -25.81 -8.38
N SER A 149 -31.58 -24.85 -7.47
CA SER A 149 -30.87 -23.56 -7.47
C SER A 149 -30.78 -22.96 -6.08
N PHE A 150 -29.75 -22.16 -5.85
CA PHE A 150 -29.62 -21.33 -4.63
C PHE A 150 -28.69 -20.15 -4.89
N THR A 151 -28.70 -19.17 -3.99
CA THR A 151 -27.75 -18.07 -3.98
C THR A 151 -26.81 -18.26 -2.80
N THR A 152 -25.50 -18.15 -3.04
CA THR A 152 -24.48 -18.23 -1.99
C THR A 152 -24.54 -17.02 -1.07
N ASP A 153 -23.82 -17.05 0.04
CA ASP A 153 -23.41 -15.87 0.76
C ASP A 153 -22.37 -15.08 -0.03
N TYR A 154 -21.85 -13.96 0.55
CA TYR A 154 -20.79 -13.19 -0.07
C TYR A 154 -19.56 -14.07 -0.35
N LEU A 155 -18.98 -13.90 -1.55
CA LEU A 155 -17.87 -14.70 -2.02
C LEU A 155 -16.55 -14.20 -1.45
N TYR A 156 -15.84 -15.06 -0.74
CA TYR A 156 -14.51 -14.84 -0.19
C TYR A 156 -13.46 -15.78 -0.82
N ALA A 157 -13.76 -16.32 -2.00
CA ALA A 157 -12.81 -17.14 -2.73
C ALA A 157 -11.76 -16.27 -3.43
N THR A 158 -10.50 -16.69 -3.35
CA THR A 158 -9.35 -16.02 -4.01
C THR A 158 -8.89 -16.75 -5.27
N SER A 159 -9.59 -17.84 -5.64
CA SER A 159 -9.34 -18.67 -6.81
C SER A 159 -10.65 -18.91 -7.57
N ALA A 160 -10.54 -19.54 -8.74
CA ALA A 160 -11.69 -19.97 -9.50
C ALA A 160 -12.54 -20.96 -8.68
N VAL A 161 -13.85 -20.80 -8.76
CA VAL A 161 -14.85 -21.65 -8.07
C VAL A 161 -15.42 -22.63 -9.07
N ILE A 162 -15.22 -23.92 -8.80
CA ILE A 162 -15.83 -25.01 -9.56
C ILE A 162 -17.16 -25.34 -8.92
N VAL A 163 -18.24 -25.29 -9.69
CA VAL A 163 -19.57 -25.67 -9.29
C VAL A 163 -19.85 -27.12 -9.81
N THR A 164 -20.14 -28.05 -8.93
CA THR A 164 -20.48 -29.40 -9.28
C THR A 164 -21.95 -29.63 -8.98
N ALA A 165 -22.74 -29.86 -10.02
CA ALA A 165 -24.13 -30.25 -9.95
C ALA A 165 -24.26 -31.76 -10.10
N LYS A 166 -25.07 -32.40 -9.23
CA LYS A 166 -25.40 -33.80 -9.28
C LYS A 166 -26.90 -33.93 -9.19
N VAL A 167 -27.47 -34.82 -10.03
CA VAL A 167 -28.86 -35.21 -9.93
C VAL A 167 -28.94 -36.73 -9.71
N THR A 168 -29.95 -37.15 -9.00
CA THR A 168 -30.28 -38.56 -8.80
C THR A 168 -31.70 -38.80 -9.30
N ASP A 169 -31.91 -39.82 -10.15
CA ASP A 169 -33.23 -40.18 -10.62
C ASP A 169 -33.95 -41.19 -9.69
N SER A 170 -35.18 -41.49 -10.00
CA SER A 170 -36.02 -42.42 -9.24
C SER A 170 -35.50 -43.86 -9.23
N ARG A 171 -34.60 -44.24 -10.13
CA ARG A 171 -33.88 -45.51 -10.14
C ARG A 171 -32.61 -45.51 -9.27
N GLY A 172 -32.25 -44.34 -8.67
CA GLY A 172 -31.00 -44.16 -7.93
C GLY A 172 -29.77 -43.91 -8.82
N ARG A 173 -29.96 -43.74 -10.14
CA ARG A 173 -28.88 -43.40 -11.08
C ARG A 173 -28.53 -41.93 -10.99
N THR A 174 -27.26 -41.59 -11.21
CA THR A 174 -26.80 -40.24 -11.06
C THR A 174 -26.15 -39.72 -12.32
N ALA A 175 -26.23 -38.39 -12.51
CA ALA A 175 -25.41 -37.63 -13.46
C ALA A 175 -24.81 -36.43 -12.79
N THR A 176 -23.64 -36.03 -13.25
CA THR A 176 -22.94 -34.84 -12.77
C THR A 176 -22.58 -33.92 -13.94
N LYS A 177 -22.58 -32.58 -13.69
CA LYS A 177 -22.10 -31.60 -14.62
C LYS A 177 -21.45 -30.44 -13.86
N THR A 178 -20.43 -29.84 -14.43
CA THR A 178 -19.69 -28.77 -13.77
C THR A 178 -19.73 -27.49 -14.58
N THR A 179 -19.56 -26.37 -13.90
CA THR A 179 -19.23 -25.06 -14.47
C THR A 179 -18.22 -24.36 -13.56
N THR A 180 -17.57 -23.31 -14.05
CA THR A 180 -16.55 -22.58 -13.29
C THR A 180 -16.76 -21.09 -13.46
N PHE A 181 -16.52 -20.31 -12.39
CA PHE A 181 -16.45 -18.86 -12.44
C PHE A 181 -15.28 -18.35 -11.60
N SER A 182 -14.78 -17.17 -11.93
CA SER A 182 -13.67 -16.52 -11.21
C SER A 182 -14.16 -15.33 -10.41
N VAL A 183 -13.60 -15.18 -9.20
CA VAL A 183 -13.87 -14.06 -8.30
C VAL A 183 -12.72 -13.08 -8.38
N TYR A 184 -12.98 -11.82 -8.68
CA TYR A 184 -11.98 -10.77 -8.70
C TYR A 184 -11.66 -10.32 -7.29
N ASN A 185 -10.39 -10.31 -6.94
CA ASN A 185 -9.91 -9.78 -5.68
C ASN A 185 -10.24 -8.29 -5.56
N TYR A 186 -10.73 -7.90 -4.40
CA TYR A 186 -11.02 -6.50 -4.09
C TYR A 186 -10.39 -6.09 -2.76
N ALA A 187 -9.71 -4.96 -2.82
CA ALA A 187 -9.25 -4.20 -1.66
C ALA A 187 -9.63 -2.74 -1.85
N ALA A 188 -9.85 -2.02 -0.75
CA ALA A 188 -10.07 -0.58 -0.76
C ALA A 188 -8.93 0.14 -1.50
N PRO A 189 -9.19 1.31 -2.12
CA PRO A 189 -8.12 2.10 -2.72
C PRO A 189 -7.10 2.49 -1.65
N TYR A 190 -5.82 2.60 -2.02
CA TYR A 190 -4.73 2.75 -1.07
C TYR A 190 -3.66 3.72 -1.58
N PHE A 191 -2.98 4.37 -0.63
CA PHE A 191 -1.81 5.19 -0.91
C PHE A 191 -0.54 4.36 -0.85
N ASN A 192 0.33 4.45 -1.86
CA ASN A 192 1.68 3.89 -1.87
C ASN A 192 2.68 4.86 -1.24
N SER A 193 2.56 6.15 -1.56
CA SER A 193 3.38 7.21 -0.98
C SER A 193 2.60 8.52 -0.99
N VAL A 194 2.85 9.34 0.02
CA VAL A 194 2.37 10.71 0.11
C VAL A 194 3.51 11.59 0.59
N GLU A 195 3.75 12.68 -0.09
CA GLU A 195 4.68 13.73 0.34
C GLU A 195 4.00 15.10 0.25
N GLY A 196 4.36 15.97 1.16
CA GLY A 196 3.89 17.35 1.15
C GLY A 196 4.87 18.26 1.87
N TYR A 197 5.11 19.45 1.29
CA TYR A 197 6.00 20.45 1.85
C TYR A 197 5.69 21.85 1.31
N ARG A 198 6.21 22.88 1.99
CA ARG A 198 6.17 24.25 1.50
C ARG A 198 7.08 24.42 0.30
N CYS A 199 6.63 25.24 -0.64
CA CYS A 199 7.39 25.52 -1.86
C CYS A 199 7.13 26.94 -2.37
N ASN A 200 7.91 27.36 -3.37
CA ASN A 200 7.65 28.53 -4.18
C ASN A 200 6.62 28.20 -5.30
N SER A 201 6.31 29.18 -6.14
CA SER A 201 5.37 29.03 -7.25
C SER A 201 5.77 27.99 -8.30
N ALA A 202 7.06 27.67 -8.40
CA ALA A 202 7.59 26.65 -9.31
C ALA A 202 7.57 25.23 -8.69
N GLY A 203 7.14 25.10 -7.42
CA GLY A 203 7.13 23.80 -6.71
C GLY A 203 8.48 23.41 -6.11
N THR A 204 9.47 24.28 -6.16
CA THR A 204 10.75 24.06 -5.48
C THR A 204 10.57 24.24 -3.99
N ARG A 205 11.10 23.30 -3.20
CA ARG A 205 10.98 23.31 -1.73
C ARG A 205 11.54 24.60 -1.14
N ASP A 206 10.76 25.24 -0.30
CA ASP A 206 11.11 26.44 0.44
C ASP A 206 10.44 26.40 1.81
N ASP A 207 11.16 25.85 2.78
CA ASP A 207 10.63 25.65 4.14
C ASP A 207 10.65 26.96 4.97
N VAL A 208 11.23 28.03 4.46
CA VAL A 208 11.40 29.30 5.18
C VAL A 208 10.44 30.40 4.68
N ASN A 209 10.29 30.55 3.37
CA ASN A 209 9.48 31.60 2.77
C ASN A 209 8.35 31.06 1.87
N GLY A 210 8.21 29.74 1.77
CA GLY A 210 7.26 29.12 0.87
C GLY A 210 5.81 29.49 1.18
N THR A 211 5.17 30.16 0.24
CA THR A 211 3.75 30.57 0.30
C THR A 211 2.83 29.66 -0.50
N TYR A 212 3.36 28.56 -1.03
CA TYR A 212 2.64 27.48 -1.70
C TYR A 212 2.90 26.16 -0.95
N ALA A 213 2.08 25.15 -1.18
CA ALA A 213 2.35 23.78 -0.79
C ALA A 213 2.38 22.87 -2.02
N ARG A 214 3.38 22.03 -2.10
CA ARG A 214 3.47 20.96 -3.10
C ARG A 214 3.07 19.65 -2.45
N ILE A 215 2.05 19.01 -3.01
CA ILE A 215 1.53 17.71 -2.57
C ILE A 215 1.66 16.73 -3.72
N LYS A 216 2.25 15.58 -3.46
CA LYS A 216 2.34 14.47 -4.42
C LYS A 216 1.93 13.17 -3.74
N ALA A 217 1.10 12.38 -4.39
CA ALA A 217 0.72 11.07 -3.92
C ALA A 217 0.78 10.05 -5.06
N THR A 218 1.22 8.84 -4.73
CA THR A 218 1.00 7.67 -5.58
C THR A 218 0.00 6.77 -4.90
N PHE A 219 -0.98 6.30 -5.64
CA PHE A 219 -2.07 5.50 -5.10
C PHE A 219 -2.56 4.46 -6.12
N GLY A 220 -3.19 3.43 -5.60
CA GLY A 220 -3.67 2.30 -6.37
C GLY A 220 -5.08 1.86 -5.98
N ARG A 221 -5.59 0.92 -6.74
CA ARG A 221 -6.91 0.30 -6.59
C ARG A 221 -6.92 -1.12 -7.10
N SER A 222 -7.93 -1.90 -6.73
CA SER A 222 -8.29 -3.15 -7.41
C SER A 222 -8.96 -2.81 -8.74
N ALA A 223 -8.39 -3.26 -9.85
CA ALA A 223 -8.83 -2.86 -11.20
C ALA A 223 -10.21 -3.44 -11.61
N LEU A 224 -10.59 -4.62 -11.06
CA LEU A 224 -11.86 -5.31 -11.30
C LEU A 224 -12.20 -5.40 -12.81
N SER A 225 -11.30 -6.02 -13.58
CA SER A 225 -11.42 -6.13 -15.05
C SER A 225 -11.46 -4.77 -15.80
N GLY A 226 -10.86 -3.73 -15.19
CA GLY A 226 -10.87 -2.37 -15.79
C GLY A 226 -12.07 -1.51 -15.40
N SER A 227 -13.10 -2.08 -14.78
CA SER A 227 -14.35 -1.37 -14.46
C SER A 227 -14.25 -0.45 -13.25
N ASN A 228 -13.27 -0.69 -12.34
CA ASN A 228 -13.08 0.14 -11.16
C ASN A 228 -12.04 1.22 -11.41
N ALA A 229 -12.41 2.48 -11.30
CA ALA A 229 -11.52 3.63 -11.31
C ALA A 229 -11.30 4.17 -9.89
N VAL A 230 -10.35 5.08 -9.71
CA VAL A 230 -10.13 5.78 -8.44
C VAL A 230 -9.90 7.26 -8.72
N SER A 231 -10.49 8.11 -7.92
CA SER A 231 -10.23 9.55 -7.86
C SER A 231 -9.58 9.92 -6.53
N CYS A 232 -8.71 10.93 -6.55
CA CYS A 232 -8.09 11.49 -5.35
C CYS A 232 -8.49 12.95 -5.23
N ARG A 233 -9.24 13.29 -4.19
CA ARG A 233 -9.54 14.67 -3.82
C ARG A 233 -8.61 15.10 -2.70
N LEU A 234 -8.01 16.27 -2.87
CA LEU A 234 -7.23 16.96 -1.86
C LEU A 234 -8.10 18.08 -1.28
N THR A 235 -8.09 18.22 0.05
CA THR A 235 -8.61 19.39 0.76
C THR A 235 -7.59 19.90 1.74
N MET A 236 -7.50 21.25 1.90
CA MET A 236 -6.57 21.89 2.80
C MET A 236 -7.27 22.97 3.62
N LYS A 237 -6.86 23.12 4.87
CA LYS A 237 -7.26 24.20 5.77
C LYS A 237 -6.08 24.69 6.59
N GLN A 238 -6.13 25.91 7.04
CA GLN A 238 -5.26 26.36 8.13
C GLN A 238 -5.64 25.60 9.41
N VAL A 239 -4.66 25.22 10.22
CA VAL A 239 -4.90 24.57 11.51
C VAL A 239 -5.82 25.46 12.37
N GLY A 240 -6.90 24.87 12.90
CA GLY A 240 -7.95 25.59 13.63
C GLY A 240 -9.02 26.27 12.75
N GLY A 241 -8.84 26.28 11.42
CA GLY A 241 -9.78 26.87 10.47
C GLY A 241 -10.70 25.86 9.77
N SER A 242 -11.43 26.33 8.75
CA SER A 242 -12.26 25.51 7.88
C SER A 242 -11.54 25.17 6.57
N TYR A 243 -11.93 24.06 5.92
CA TYR A 243 -11.39 23.69 4.62
C TYR A 243 -11.80 24.70 3.55
N SER A 244 -10.84 25.36 2.92
CA SER A 244 -11.03 26.41 1.90
C SER A 244 -10.46 26.06 0.54
N THR A 245 -9.50 25.15 0.49
CA THR A 245 -8.82 24.76 -0.75
C THR A 245 -9.15 23.32 -1.09
N SER A 246 -9.50 23.06 -2.36
CA SER A 246 -9.69 21.70 -2.87
C SER A 246 -9.07 21.55 -4.25
N ALA A 247 -8.49 20.39 -4.52
CA ALA A 247 -7.93 20.04 -5.81
C ALA A 247 -8.09 18.53 -6.08
N THR A 248 -7.98 18.13 -7.33
CA THR A 248 -7.90 16.71 -7.73
C THR A 248 -6.45 16.36 -8.00
N LEU A 249 -5.98 15.25 -7.45
CA LEU A 249 -4.65 14.72 -7.72
C LEU A 249 -4.70 13.58 -8.73
N THR A 250 -3.74 13.60 -9.64
CA THR A 250 -3.41 12.44 -10.50
C THR A 250 -2.25 11.66 -9.85
N SER A 251 -2.36 10.35 -9.78
CA SER A 251 -1.33 9.49 -9.18
C SER A 251 0.03 9.74 -9.81
N GLY A 252 1.04 10.01 -8.97
CA GLY A 252 2.40 10.31 -9.40
C GLY A 252 2.66 11.75 -9.83
N THR A 253 1.62 12.58 -10.02
CA THR A 253 1.75 13.99 -10.38
C THR A 253 1.61 14.88 -9.16
N ALA A 254 2.49 15.89 -9.02
CA ALA A 254 2.40 16.85 -7.94
C ALA A 254 1.38 17.95 -8.24
N ALA A 255 0.60 18.35 -7.23
CA ALA A 255 -0.19 19.57 -7.24
C ALA A 255 0.51 20.65 -6.43
N ILE A 256 0.55 21.88 -6.96
CA ILE A 256 1.01 23.08 -6.26
C ILE A 256 -0.24 23.87 -5.89
N ILE A 257 -0.48 24.06 -4.62
CA ILE A 257 -1.70 24.66 -4.05
C ILE A 257 -1.37 25.83 -3.14
N GLY A 258 -2.40 26.59 -2.76
CA GLY A 258 -2.26 27.74 -1.87
C GLY A 258 -2.12 29.07 -2.59
N ALA A 259 -1.90 29.08 -3.92
CA ALA A 259 -1.89 30.27 -4.78
C ALA A 259 -1.06 31.47 -4.25
N GLY A 260 0.03 31.18 -3.53
CA GLY A 260 0.87 32.21 -2.91
C GLY A 260 0.33 32.83 -1.63
N SER A 261 -0.78 32.32 -1.08
CA SER A 261 -1.50 32.89 0.07
C SER A 261 -1.27 32.14 1.38
N LEU A 262 -0.41 31.12 1.41
CA LEU A 262 -0.13 30.42 2.66
C LEU A 262 0.70 31.30 3.59
N ALA A 263 0.10 31.66 4.73
CA ALA A 263 0.79 32.41 5.77
C ALA A 263 2.01 31.64 6.27
N VAL A 264 3.16 32.30 6.37
CA VAL A 264 4.44 31.67 6.75
C VAL A 264 4.47 31.27 8.24
N ASP A 265 3.69 31.91 9.06
CA ASP A 265 3.56 31.68 10.50
C ASP A 265 2.46 30.67 10.86
N ALA A 266 1.75 30.12 9.87
CA ALA A 266 0.64 29.17 10.06
C ALA A 266 0.98 27.78 9.53
N SER A 267 0.46 26.76 10.18
CA SER A 267 0.46 25.37 9.69
C SER A 267 -0.86 25.04 8.98
N TYR A 268 -0.83 24.09 8.07
CA TYR A 268 -1.99 23.69 7.28
C TYR A 268 -2.21 22.17 7.31
N ASP A 269 -3.43 21.75 7.65
CA ASP A 269 -3.84 20.37 7.56
C ASP A 269 -4.32 20.07 6.14
N VAL A 270 -3.78 19.01 5.57
CA VAL A 270 -4.14 18.49 4.25
C VAL A 270 -4.75 17.11 4.42
N VAL A 271 -5.92 16.90 3.83
CA VAL A 271 -6.56 15.58 3.76
C VAL A 271 -6.68 15.17 2.30
N LEU A 272 -6.16 14.00 2.00
CA LEU A 272 -6.33 13.31 0.72
C LEU A 272 -7.40 12.26 0.88
N THR A 273 -8.39 12.25 0.00
CA THR A 273 -9.50 11.30 -0.01
C THR A 273 -9.49 10.55 -1.35
N LEU A 274 -9.20 9.25 -1.30
CA LEU A 274 -9.41 8.35 -2.42
C LEU A 274 -10.84 7.84 -2.39
N THR A 275 -11.49 7.85 -3.55
CA THR A 275 -12.81 7.22 -3.75
C THR A 275 -12.74 6.39 -5.01
N ASP A 276 -13.04 5.10 -4.91
CA ASP A 276 -13.13 4.24 -6.07
C ASP A 276 -14.56 4.18 -6.63
N THR A 277 -14.73 3.60 -7.83
CA THR A 277 -16.04 3.50 -8.48
C THR A 277 -17.03 2.63 -7.67
N VAL A 278 -16.54 1.69 -6.87
CA VAL A 278 -17.37 0.86 -5.97
C VAL A 278 -17.95 1.71 -4.82
N GLY A 279 -17.41 2.90 -4.59
CA GLY A 279 -17.82 3.83 -3.54
C GLY A 279 -17.03 3.68 -2.24
N THR A 280 -15.94 2.89 -2.24
CA THR A 280 -15.09 2.75 -1.06
C THR A 280 -14.13 3.92 -0.95
N VAL A 281 -13.97 4.42 0.27
CA VAL A 281 -13.19 5.61 0.58
C VAL A 281 -11.98 5.24 1.44
N SER A 282 -10.82 5.83 1.14
CA SER A 282 -9.63 5.81 1.98
C SER A 282 -9.07 7.21 2.12
N THR A 283 -8.60 7.57 3.31
CA THR A 283 -8.09 8.91 3.59
C THR A 283 -6.65 8.87 4.08
N TYR A 284 -5.91 9.95 3.80
CA TYR A 284 -4.58 10.19 4.35
C TYR A 284 -4.48 11.65 4.77
N SER A 285 -3.96 11.90 5.97
CA SER A 285 -3.79 13.26 6.49
C SER A 285 -2.32 13.56 6.70
N LEU A 286 -1.92 14.78 6.37
CA LEU A 286 -0.59 15.32 6.66
C LEU A 286 -0.72 16.78 7.03
N THR A 287 0.28 17.31 7.73
CA THR A 287 0.35 18.73 8.07
C THR A 287 1.53 19.37 7.34
N ILE A 288 1.29 20.48 6.66
CA ILE A 288 2.32 21.37 6.15
C ILE A 288 2.69 22.33 7.30
N PRO A 289 3.90 22.26 7.86
CA PRO A 289 4.29 23.08 9.00
C PRO A 289 4.37 24.56 8.62
N SER A 290 4.41 25.45 9.62
CA SER A 290 4.74 26.85 9.40
C SER A 290 6.14 26.98 8.80
N ALA A 291 6.36 27.99 7.97
CA ALA A 291 7.67 28.35 7.45
C ALA A 291 8.49 29.10 8.51
N ALA A 292 7.82 29.88 9.38
CA ALA A 292 8.47 30.55 10.49
C ALA A 292 8.61 29.60 11.69
N TYR A 293 9.83 29.40 12.13
CA TYR A 293 10.12 28.60 13.30
C TYR A 293 10.44 29.50 14.50
N VAL A 294 9.70 29.35 15.59
CA VAL A 294 10.14 29.85 16.89
C VAL A 294 11.31 28.99 17.39
N MET A 295 11.16 27.66 17.28
CA MET A 295 12.19 26.68 17.55
C MET A 295 12.04 25.51 16.57
N HIS A 296 13.13 25.06 16.00
CA HIS A 296 13.19 23.88 15.15
C HIS A 296 14.25 22.89 15.68
N VAL A 297 13.84 21.67 15.94
CA VAL A 297 14.76 20.60 16.32
C VAL A 297 14.97 19.70 15.11
N LYS A 298 16.22 19.52 14.70
CA LYS A 298 16.58 18.64 13.59
C LYS A 298 16.25 17.19 13.93
N LYS A 299 15.82 16.43 12.92
CA LYS A 299 15.52 15.00 13.09
C LYS A 299 16.65 14.28 13.83
N GLY A 300 16.29 13.53 14.88
CA GLY A 300 17.25 12.83 15.75
C GLY A 300 17.89 13.71 16.83
N GLY A 301 17.39 14.93 17.06
CA GLY A 301 17.87 15.83 18.14
C GLY A 301 19.26 16.39 17.94
N LYS A 302 19.79 16.35 16.72
CA LYS A 302 21.21 16.67 16.45
C LYS A 302 21.54 18.14 16.34
N ALA A 303 20.55 19.03 16.19
CA ALA A 303 20.73 20.49 16.12
C ALA A 303 19.44 21.19 16.51
N VAL A 304 19.53 22.44 16.97
CA VAL A 304 18.40 23.30 17.29
C VAL A 304 18.55 24.65 16.58
N GLY A 305 17.45 25.14 15.98
CA GLY A 305 17.35 26.49 15.43
C GLY A 305 16.31 27.30 16.20
N PHE A 306 16.59 28.53 16.53
CA PHE A 306 15.67 29.51 17.07
C PHE A 306 15.45 30.61 16.04
N GLY A 307 14.21 30.86 15.60
CA GLY A 307 13.86 31.78 14.54
C GLY A 307 14.36 31.39 13.15
N THR A 308 14.82 30.15 12.99
CA THR A 308 15.29 29.58 11.73
C THR A 308 15.25 28.06 11.78
N ALA A 309 15.38 27.39 10.64
CA ALA A 309 15.60 25.94 10.61
C ALA A 309 16.95 25.59 11.27
N ALA A 310 17.01 24.47 11.99
CA ALA A 310 18.26 23.95 12.54
C ALA A 310 19.26 23.64 11.43
N GLY A 311 20.48 24.11 11.56
CA GLY A 311 21.54 23.99 10.58
C GLY A 311 22.29 22.67 10.58
N ALA A 312 23.62 22.71 10.58
CA ALA A 312 24.50 21.55 10.63
C ALA A 312 24.29 20.75 11.93
N ASP A 313 24.67 19.45 11.94
CA ASP A 313 24.63 18.64 13.15
C ASP A 313 25.54 19.25 14.24
N ASN A 314 25.15 19.09 15.50
CA ASN A 314 25.83 19.60 16.69
C ASN A 314 25.90 21.13 16.78
N THR A 315 24.94 21.87 16.17
CA THR A 315 24.84 23.31 16.25
C THR A 315 23.55 23.79 16.89
N VAL A 316 23.64 24.97 17.55
CA VAL A 316 22.49 25.81 17.88
C VAL A 316 22.57 27.04 16.99
N THR A 317 21.57 27.28 16.16
CA THR A 317 21.50 28.38 15.21
C THR A 317 20.45 29.39 15.64
N PHE A 318 20.80 30.67 15.68
CA PHE A 318 19.88 31.77 15.94
C PHE A 318 19.65 32.58 14.66
N GLY A 319 18.41 32.64 14.18
CA GLY A 319 17.97 33.47 13.06
C GLY A 319 17.70 34.91 13.47
N TRP A 320 17.69 35.19 14.79
CA TRP A 320 17.49 36.51 15.36
C TRP A 320 18.72 36.96 16.14
N PRO A 321 18.95 38.32 16.31
CA PRO A 321 19.97 38.80 17.23
C PRO A 321 19.76 38.27 18.64
N VAL A 322 20.78 37.71 19.24
CA VAL A 322 20.73 37.20 20.62
C VAL A 322 20.95 38.37 21.58
N LYS A 323 19.97 38.66 22.44
CA LYS A 323 20.09 39.62 23.55
C LYS A 323 20.11 38.85 24.86
N LEU A 324 21.26 38.86 25.51
CA LEU A 324 21.42 38.28 26.84
C LEU A 324 21.12 39.34 27.91
N ASN A 325 20.23 39.03 28.86
CA ASN A 325 19.96 39.92 29.99
C ASN A 325 21.12 39.95 30.99
N THR A 326 21.88 38.88 31.11
CA THR A 326 23.13 38.77 31.85
C THR A 326 24.28 38.60 30.88
N ALA A 327 25.41 39.25 31.12
CA ALA A 327 26.59 39.08 30.30
C ALA A 327 27.09 37.61 30.42
N LEU A 328 27.55 37.05 29.28
CA LEU A 328 28.19 35.76 29.30
C LEU A 328 29.53 35.82 30.03
N GLU A 329 29.76 34.98 31.03
CA GLU A 329 30.96 34.92 31.83
C GLU A 329 32.20 34.64 30.96
N VAL A 330 33.38 35.13 31.41
CA VAL A 330 34.64 34.91 30.68
C VAL A 330 34.97 33.41 30.60
N SER A 331 34.67 32.64 31.64
CA SER A 331 34.82 31.18 31.67
C SER A 331 34.01 30.42 30.65
N GLN A 332 32.93 31.03 30.10
CA GLN A 332 32.06 30.50 29.08
C GLN A 332 32.31 31.12 27.69
N GLY A 333 33.46 31.80 27.51
CA GLY A 333 33.86 32.44 26.25
C GLY A 333 33.24 33.80 26.01
N GLY A 334 32.52 34.36 26.97
CA GLY A 334 32.02 35.74 26.94
C GLY A 334 33.04 36.74 27.47
N THR A 335 32.72 38.05 27.42
CA THR A 335 33.52 39.10 28.05
C THR A 335 33.05 39.44 29.45
N GLY A 336 31.96 38.86 29.92
CA GLY A 336 31.33 39.15 31.21
C GLY A 336 30.84 40.61 31.33
N ALA A 337 30.65 41.31 30.22
CA ALA A 337 30.32 42.74 30.20
C ALA A 337 29.31 43.12 29.13
N LYS A 338 28.52 44.18 29.39
CA LYS A 338 27.53 44.75 28.47
C LYS A 338 28.02 45.95 27.70
N ASN A 339 29.23 46.43 27.94
CA ASN A 339 29.85 47.54 27.24
C ASN A 339 31.34 47.26 26.95
N ALA A 340 31.91 47.96 25.96
CA ALA A 340 33.27 47.73 25.50
C ALA A 340 34.35 48.06 26.59
N SER A 341 34.10 49.05 27.42
CA SER A 341 35.05 49.42 28.49
C SER A 341 35.17 48.31 29.54
N SER A 342 34.02 47.81 30.03
CA SER A 342 34.00 46.72 30.97
C SER A 342 34.50 45.40 30.35
N ALA A 343 34.19 45.15 29.07
CA ALA A 343 34.71 44.00 28.33
C ALA A 343 36.23 43.95 28.30
N CYS A 344 36.87 45.08 27.94
CA CYS A 344 38.32 45.17 27.96
C CYS A 344 38.92 44.93 29.34
N ALA A 345 38.30 45.46 30.39
CA ALA A 345 38.75 45.25 31.76
C ALA A 345 38.65 43.74 32.17
N ASN A 346 37.55 43.09 31.84
CA ASN A 346 37.30 41.67 32.23
C ASN A 346 38.25 40.68 31.54
N ILE A 347 38.65 40.96 30.31
CA ILE A 347 39.59 40.12 29.55
C ILE A 347 41.04 40.58 29.66
N GLY A 348 41.32 41.63 30.46
CA GLY A 348 42.67 42.17 30.63
C GLY A 348 43.24 42.87 29.40
N ALA A 349 42.38 43.35 28.50
CA ALA A 349 42.82 44.02 27.28
C ALA A 349 43.00 45.55 27.52
N VAL A 350 44.02 46.14 26.89
CA VAL A 350 44.25 47.58 26.91
C VAL A 350 43.30 48.28 25.92
N LYS A 351 42.64 49.35 26.37
CA LYS A 351 41.71 50.11 25.53
C LYS A 351 42.46 50.91 24.45
N LYS A 352 41.96 50.90 23.23
CA LYS A 352 42.49 51.64 22.10
C LYS A 352 42.44 53.12 22.32
N SER A 353 41.51 53.68 23.08
CA SER A 353 41.41 55.13 23.44
C SER A 353 42.28 55.54 24.61
N GLY A 354 43.11 54.65 25.13
CA GLY A 354 44.01 54.89 26.29
C GLY A 354 43.50 54.15 27.52
N ASP A 355 44.43 53.63 28.30
CA ASP A 355 44.19 52.92 29.54
C ASP A 355 45.36 53.13 30.52
N THR A 356 45.11 52.89 31.80
CA THR A 356 46.14 52.91 32.82
C THR A 356 46.52 51.48 33.19
N MET A 357 47.78 51.13 32.99
CA MET A 357 48.29 49.83 33.46
C MET A 357 48.80 49.97 34.88
N THR A 358 48.27 49.25 35.81
CA THR A 358 48.66 49.24 37.24
C THR A 358 49.80 48.27 37.52
N GLY A 359 50.20 47.48 36.53
CA GLY A 359 51.32 46.53 36.61
C GLY A 359 52.35 46.82 35.53
N ASN A 360 53.39 46.01 35.47
CA ASN A 360 54.48 46.18 34.49
C ASN A 360 53.98 45.81 33.07
N LEU A 361 54.34 46.65 32.06
CA LEU A 361 54.24 46.23 30.67
C LEU A 361 55.55 45.54 30.26
N SER A 362 55.44 44.25 29.93
CA SER A 362 56.59 43.53 29.37
C SER A 362 56.29 43.24 27.87
N ILE A 363 57.23 43.75 27.05
CA ILE A 363 57.19 43.51 25.60
C ILE A 363 58.33 42.55 25.27
N GLN A 364 57.96 41.30 24.92
CA GLN A 364 58.90 40.26 24.56
C GLN A 364 58.75 39.87 23.09
N SER A 365 59.87 39.70 22.42
CA SER A 365 59.97 39.22 21.07
C SER A 365 61.18 38.29 20.94
N SER A 366 61.12 37.34 20.06
CA SER A 366 62.24 36.42 19.76
C SER A 366 63.42 37.13 19.08
N LEU A 367 63.20 38.29 18.52
CA LEU A 367 64.24 39.03 17.78
C LEU A 367 64.43 40.42 18.34
N TYR A 368 63.51 41.38 18.13
CA TYR A 368 63.64 42.81 18.54
C TYR A 368 62.28 43.29 19.12
N PRO A 369 62.10 43.31 20.42
CA PRO A 369 60.91 43.90 21.01
C PRO A 369 61.01 45.44 20.86
N SER A 370 59.95 46.06 20.38
CA SER A 370 59.89 47.48 20.13
C SER A 370 58.59 48.10 20.62
N LEU A 371 58.67 49.25 21.27
CA LEU A 371 57.54 50.11 21.61
C LEU A 371 57.57 51.34 20.71
N TYR A 372 56.58 51.45 19.84
CA TYR A 372 56.37 52.61 18.99
C TYR A 372 55.30 53.52 19.60
N LEU A 373 55.66 54.77 19.88
CA LEU A 373 54.78 55.86 20.24
C LEU A 373 54.67 56.81 19.06
N LEU A 374 53.63 56.57 18.23
CA LEU A 374 53.47 57.33 16.99
C LEU A 374 52.35 58.34 17.14
N PRO A 375 52.58 59.65 16.79
CA PRO A 375 51.52 60.63 16.75
C PRO A 375 50.66 60.43 15.53
N THR A 376 49.38 60.64 15.69
CA THR A 376 48.44 60.49 14.57
C THR A 376 48.21 61.75 13.79
N TYR A 377 48.57 63.01 14.34
CA TYR A 377 48.29 64.23 13.60
C TYR A 377 48.94 65.52 14.06
N ASP A 378 49.85 65.61 14.98
CA ASP A 378 50.52 66.89 15.27
C ASP A 378 51.99 66.68 15.68
N ASN A 379 52.92 67.19 14.87
CA ASN A 379 54.33 66.96 15.03
C ASN A 379 54.97 67.77 16.20
N THR A 380 54.20 68.46 17.02
CA THR A 380 54.76 69.41 17.92
C THR A 380 54.89 68.98 19.39
N LYS A 381 54.32 67.91 19.80
CA LYS A 381 54.27 67.53 21.23
C LYS A 381 54.32 66.02 21.53
N ASN A 382 55.20 65.27 20.93
CA ASN A 382 55.48 63.91 21.38
C ASN A 382 56.44 63.96 22.59
N ARG A 383 55.97 63.50 23.70
CA ARG A 383 56.84 63.32 24.85
C ARG A 383 56.56 61.96 25.53
N ILE A 384 57.59 61.30 25.92
CA ILE A 384 57.55 60.22 26.91
C ILE A 384 57.84 60.90 28.25
N VAL A 385 56.84 60.82 29.15
CA VAL A 385 56.95 61.40 30.48
C VAL A 385 57.13 60.25 31.47
N PHE A 386 58.21 60.31 32.18
CA PHE A 386 58.43 59.42 33.34
C PHE A 386 58.23 60.30 34.58
N GLU A 387 57.09 60.18 35.21
CA GLU A 387 56.74 60.92 36.39
C GLU A 387 56.78 59.95 37.58
N GLY A 388 57.61 60.17 38.57
CA GLY A 388 57.65 59.50 39.83
C GLY A 388 57.05 60.36 40.93
N SER A 389 55.99 59.94 41.55
CA SER A 389 55.47 60.59 42.74
C SER A 389 56.12 59.93 43.95
N TYR A 390 56.79 60.75 44.78
CA TYR A 390 57.54 60.33 45.97
C TYR A 390 58.90 59.68 45.69
N ALA A 391 59.95 60.55 45.85
CA ALA A 391 61.34 60.25 46.13
C ALA A 391 61.95 58.99 45.41
N GLY A 392 61.44 58.61 44.33
CA GLY A 392 62.00 57.55 43.49
C GLY A 392 62.58 58.09 42.21
N ALA A 393 63.80 57.77 41.93
CA ALA A 393 64.42 58.14 40.66
C ALA A 393 63.82 57.29 39.50
N ALA A 394 63.42 57.98 38.41
CA ALA A 394 63.19 57.27 37.13
C ALA A 394 64.54 56.85 36.58
N SER A 395 64.76 55.56 36.35
CA SER A 395 66.02 55.07 35.77
C SER A 395 65.81 54.33 34.48
N PHE A 396 66.69 54.56 33.53
CA PHE A 396 66.89 53.69 32.39
C PHE A 396 68.03 52.73 32.68
N SER A 397 67.76 51.46 32.80
CA SER A 397 68.77 50.43 33.05
C SER A 397 68.79 49.45 31.89
N ALA A 398 69.93 49.19 31.35
CA ALA A 398 70.19 48.11 30.44
C ALA A 398 71.14 47.11 31.14
N TRP A 399 70.83 45.89 31.24
CA TRP A 399 71.70 44.86 31.80
C TRP A 399 72.21 43.99 30.66
N ASP A 400 73.54 43.82 30.66
CA ASP A 400 74.18 42.78 29.88
C ASP A 400 74.59 41.69 30.83
N ASP A 401 74.01 40.50 30.66
CA ASP A 401 74.16 39.37 31.57
C ASP A 401 75.52 38.65 31.39
N SER A 402 76.28 38.98 30.36
CA SER A 402 77.51 38.27 30.05
C SER A 402 78.81 38.94 30.59
N SER A 403 78.78 40.18 31.00
CA SER A 403 80.03 40.89 31.39
C SER A 403 79.94 41.92 32.48
N GLY A 404 78.73 42.23 33.02
CA GLY A 404 78.57 43.23 34.08
C GLY A 404 78.90 44.69 33.70
N ASN A 405 79.14 45.02 32.43
CA ASN A 405 79.39 46.32 31.96
C ASN A 405 78.13 46.99 31.37
N ASN A 406 77.71 48.11 31.97
CA ASN A 406 76.70 48.99 31.42
C ASN A 406 77.09 49.53 30.06
N ARG A 407 76.44 49.01 29.03
CA ARG A 407 76.55 49.58 27.68
C ARG A 407 75.41 50.55 27.46
N ARG A 408 75.71 51.80 27.24
CA ARG A 408 74.88 52.94 26.82
C ARG A 408 73.42 52.88 27.26
N MET A 409 73.09 53.55 28.32
CA MET A 409 71.73 53.66 28.86
C MET A 409 70.78 54.50 28.09
N LEU A 410 71.27 55.55 27.47
CA LEU A 410 70.49 56.51 26.68
C LEU A 410 71.39 57.13 25.62
N GLU A 411 71.00 57.13 24.36
CA GLU A 411 71.59 57.89 23.30
C GLU A 411 70.58 58.92 22.76
N VAL A 412 70.77 60.15 22.99
CA VAL A 412 70.00 61.26 22.40
C VAL A 412 70.79 61.80 21.21
N ARG A 413 70.32 61.55 19.99
CA ARG A 413 70.92 62.09 18.78
C ARG A 413 70.04 63.18 18.26
N ASN A 414 70.59 64.40 18.12
CA ASN A 414 70.02 65.51 17.39
C ASN A 414 70.72 65.58 16.03
N ALA A 415 70.01 65.36 14.95
CA ALA A 415 70.54 65.32 13.60
C ALA A 415 70.83 66.74 13.02
N SER A 416 70.67 67.83 13.76
CA SER A 416 70.74 69.18 13.26
C SER A 416 71.71 70.07 14.01
N TYR A 417 72.69 69.52 14.75
CA TYR A 417 73.73 70.37 15.37
C TYR A 417 75.13 69.92 14.95
N GLU A 418 75.63 70.60 13.94
CA GLU A 418 77.05 70.59 13.68
C GLU A 418 77.83 71.39 14.75
N SER A 419 78.89 70.78 15.17
CA SER A 419 80.05 71.32 15.90
C SER A 419 79.89 71.86 17.34
N GLY A 420 80.37 71.11 18.26
CA GLY A 420 81.21 71.63 19.34
C GLY A 420 80.53 72.23 20.56
N ARG A 421 79.67 71.44 21.21
CA ARG A 421 79.47 71.47 22.67
C ARG A 421 78.97 70.13 23.19
N ASP A 422 79.82 69.51 23.92
CA ASP A 422 79.40 68.40 24.77
C ASP A 422 78.40 68.93 25.81
N ASN A 423 77.14 68.68 25.60
CA ASN A 423 76.17 68.73 26.71
C ASN A 423 76.04 67.34 27.30
N ALA A 424 76.94 67.06 28.22
CA ALA A 424 76.74 65.95 29.14
C ALA A 424 75.54 66.25 29.99
N LEU A 425 74.61 65.31 30.01
CA LEU A 425 73.74 65.04 31.11
C LEU A 425 74.25 63.82 31.86
#